data_39884892db94a0cff6655047a7cfcc96
#
_entry.id   39884892db94a0cff6655047a7cfcc96
#
_cell.length_a   1.000
_cell.length_b   1.000
_cell.length_c   1.000
_cell.angle_alpha   90.00
_cell.angle_beta   90.00
_cell.angle_gamma   90.00
#
_symmetry.space_group_name_H-M   'P 1'
#
loop_
_entity.id
_entity.type
_entity.pdbx_description
1 polymer ?
#
loop_
_entity_poly.entity_id
_entity_poly.type
_entity_poly.pdbx_seq_one_letter_code
_entity_poly.pdbx_strand_id
1 'polypeptide(L)'
;MAKRRKHEEVELEVTTFLNLMVVLIPFLLLTAVFTKITIQELNLPTQAGGGAAPLKPPVVIEVMVRKNALQIGDGKRVTETIPKLGQKYDYKKLSEKLLLLKDENKDKEDVAVLMEPDIDYESVIGVMDAVKVAEIYKPGQEKPDRVTLFPQVSIGDAP
;
A
#
# COMPACT_ATOMS: atom_id res chain seq x y z
N MET A 1 23.57 39.13 -68.03
CA MET A 1 22.98 37.76 -67.92
C MET A 1 22.80 37.40 -66.47
N ALA A 2 21.57 37.46 -65.92
CA ALA A 2 21.28 37.19 -64.58
C ALA A 2 20.95 35.69 -64.44
N LYS A 3 21.75 34.94 -63.64
CA LYS A 3 21.60 33.50 -63.35
C LYS A 3 20.47 33.35 -62.39
N ARG A 4 19.31 32.92 -62.85
CA ARG A 4 18.12 32.58 -62.00
C ARG A 4 18.47 31.39 -61.11
N ARG A 5 18.58 31.60 -59.79
CA ARG A 5 18.71 30.52 -58.79
C ARG A 5 17.39 29.76 -58.74
N LYS A 6 17.45 28.51 -59.12
CA LYS A 6 16.36 27.57 -58.99
C LYS A 6 16.16 27.32 -57.48
N HIS A 7 15.02 27.72 -56.93
CA HIS A 7 14.59 27.30 -55.59
C HIS A 7 14.33 25.78 -55.67
N GLU A 8 15.18 24.99 -55.11
CA GLU A 8 14.85 23.61 -54.75
C GLU A 8 13.85 23.70 -53.60
N GLU A 9 12.61 23.35 -53.89
CA GLU A 9 11.60 23.11 -52.84
C GLU A 9 12.07 21.87 -52.07
N VAL A 10 12.45 22.09 -50.81
CA VAL A 10 12.73 21.02 -49.89
C VAL A 10 11.39 20.35 -49.56
N GLU A 11 11.05 19.28 -50.27
CA GLU A 11 9.93 18.44 -49.91
C GLU A 11 10.22 17.89 -48.52
N LEU A 12 9.53 18.41 -47.51
CA LEU A 12 9.51 17.90 -46.18
C LEU A 12 8.98 16.45 -46.25
N GLU A 13 9.84 15.48 -46.01
CA GLU A 13 9.45 14.06 -45.95
C GLU A 13 8.60 13.78 -44.71
N VAL A 14 7.32 14.15 -44.82
CA VAL A 14 6.31 13.97 -43.75
C VAL A 14 6.15 12.49 -43.41
N THR A 15 6.39 11.58 -44.36
CA THR A 15 6.28 10.13 -44.18
C THR A 15 7.31 9.60 -43.17
N THR A 16 8.54 10.06 -43.23
CA THR A 16 9.60 9.68 -42.28
C THR A 16 9.26 10.18 -40.90
N PHE A 17 8.71 11.39 -40.79
CA PHE A 17 8.28 11.96 -39.52
C PHE A 17 7.10 11.17 -38.91
N LEU A 18 6.11 10.79 -39.72
CA LEU A 18 4.97 9.97 -39.28
C LEU A 18 5.41 8.58 -38.81
N ASN A 19 6.35 7.93 -39.52
CA ASN A 19 6.90 6.65 -39.12
C ASN A 19 7.62 6.74 -37.76
N LEU A 20 8.36 7.81 -37.54
CA LEU A 20 9.03 8.07 -36.27
C LEU A 20 7.99 8.25 -35.14
N MET A 21 6.91 9.00 -35.39
CA MET A 21 5.86 9.20 -34.38
C MET A 21 5.13 7.91 -34.04
N VAL A 22 4.83 7.04 -35.01
CA VAL A 22 4.14 5.76 -34.80
C VAL A 22 4.95 4.82 -33.89
N VAL A 23 6.27 4.89 -33.92
CA VAL A 23 7.16 4.09 -33.06
C VAL A 23 7.34 4.74 -31.69
N LEU A 24 7.44 6.08 -31.63
CA LEU A 24 7.68 6.78 -30.37
C LEU A 24 6.47 6.80 -29.43
N ILE A 25 5.24 6.88 -29.96
CA ILE A 25 4.03 6.94 -29.12
C ILE A 25 3.87 5.70 -28.25
N PRO A 26 3.91 4.45 -28.79
CA PRO A 26 3.80 3.26 -27.93
C PRO A 26 5.00 3.12 -26.99
N PHE A 27 6.19 3.53 -27.38
CA PHE A 27 7.37 3.53 -26.52
C PHE A 27 7.21 4.48 -25.32
N LEU A 28 6.72 5.72 -25.57
CA LEU A 28 6.43 6.69 -24.51
C LEU A 28 5.32 6.20 -23.57
N LEU A 29 4.29 5.54 -24.11
CA LEU A 29 3.22 4.95 -23.28
C LEU A 29 3.75 3.83 -22.38
N LEU A 30 4.63 2.97 -22.91
CA LEU A 30 5.28 1.93 -22.11
C LEU A 30 6.14 2.53 -21.00
N THR A 31 6.97 3.52 -21.30
CA THR A 31 7.80 4.19 -20.29
C THR A 31 6.95 4.91 -19.24
N ALA A 32 5.83 5.55 -19.64
CA ALA A 32 4.92 6.21 -18.70
C ALA A 32 4.21 5.23 -17.76
N VAL A 33 3.94 4.00 -18.21
CA VAL A 33 3.34 2.94 -17.36
C VAL A 33 4.34 2.43 -16.33
N PHE A 34 5.61 2.29 -16.70
CA PHE A 34 6.64 1.85 -15.76
C PHE A 34 7.08 2.94 -14.77
N THR A 35 6.80 4.20 -15.03
CA THR A 35 7.06 5.30 -14.07
C THR A 35 5.96 5.48 -13.01
N LYS A 36 4.97 4.62 -12.94
CA LYS A 36 4.19 4.44 -11.71
C LYS A 36 5.04 3.71 -10.66
N ILE A 37 6.16 4.31 -10.33
CA ILE A 37 6.82 4.04 -9.06
C ILE A 37 5.80 4.46 -8.01
N THR A 38 5.37 3.51 -7.22
CA THR A 38 4.63 3.74 -6.01
C THR A 38 5.45 4.70 -5.17
N ILE A 39 5.19 5.99 -5.30
CA ILE A 39 5.63 6.96 -4.30
C ILE A 39 4.76 6.58 -3.10
N GLN A 40 5.33 5.80 -2.18
CA GLN A 40 4.86 5.84 -0.82
C GLN A 40 5.05 7.29 -0.43
N GLU A 41 3.95 8.04 -0.40
CA GLU A 41 3.94 9.32 0.25
C GLU A 41 4.33 9.06 1.70
N LEU A 42 5.63 9.18 1.96
CA LEU A 42 6.11 9.37 3.29
C LEU A 42 5.52 10.73 3.67
N ASN A 43 4.41 10.74 4.37
CA ASN A 43 3.85 11.92 5.01
C ASN A 43 4.87 12.36 6.08
N LEU A 44 5.92 13.02 5.60
CA LEU A 44 6.75 13.85 6.45
C LEU A 44 5.89 15.05 6.80
N PRO A 45 5.54 15.27 8.06
CA PRO A 45 4.90 16.51 8.44
C PRO A 45 5.87 17.65 8.09
N THR A 46 5.53 18.39 7.04
CA THR A 46 6.19 19.65 6.69
C THR A 46 5.92 20.59 7.85
N GLN A 47 6.91 20.77 8.70
CA GLN A 47 6.91 21.84 9.70
C GLN A 47 6.97 23.19 8.97
N ALA A 48 5.81 23.78 8.78
CA ALA A 48 5.70 25.20 8.53
C ALA A 48 4.93 25.80 9.72
N GLY A 49 5.67 26.36 10.68
CA GLY A 49 5.15 27.32 11.64
C GLY A 49 4.90 26.83 13.06
N GLY A 50 5.88 27.08 13.94
CA GLY A 50 5.72 27.59 15.29
C GLY A 50 4.90 26.79 16.31
N GLY A 51 5.56 26.04 17.18
CA GLY A 51 4.97 25.48 18.39
C GLY A 51 5.52 24.08 18.67
N ALA A 52 6.58 23.97 19.44
CA ALA A 52 7.17 22.70 19.82
C ALA A 52 6.26 21.96 20.82
N ALA A 53 5.39 21.07 20.29
CA ALA A 53 4.96 19.91 21.05
C ALA A 53 5.94 18.76 20.67
N PRO A 54 6.40 17.92 21.60
CA PRO A 54 7.24 16.78 21.26
C PRO A 54 6.40 15.84 20.40
N LEU A 55 6.71 15.80 19.11
CA LEU A 55 6.10 14.88 18.15
C LEU A 55 6.46 13.46 18.61
N LYS A 56 5.48 12.75 19.14
CA LYS A 56 5.61 11.30 19.29
C LYS A 56 5.97 10.74 17.92
N PRO A 57 6.98 9.87 17.81
CA PRO A 57 7.33 9.27 16.53
C PRO A 57 6.06 8.62 15.95
N PRO A 58 5.86 8.70 14.63
CA PRO A 58 4.68 8.11 14.00
C PRO A 58 4.64 6.62 14.34
N VAL A 59 3.54 6.20 14.96
CA VAL A 59 3.33 4.79 15.27
C VAL A 59 3.07 4.08 13.95
N VAL A 60 3.91 3.12 13.63
CA VAL A 60 3.73 2.24 12.48
C VAL A 60 3.14 0.93 13.00
N ILE A 61 2.07 0.45 12.37
CA ILE A 61 1.48 -0.85 12.69
C ILE A 61 1.59 -1.70 11.43
N GLU A 62 2.28 -2.83 11.58
CA GLU A 62 2.50 -3.78 10.50
C GLU A 62 1.98 -5.16 10.90
N VAL A 63 1.24 -5.80 10.00
CA VAL A 63 0.80 -7.18 10.14
C VAL A 63 1.51 -8.02 9.10
N MET A 64 2.44 -8.86 9.52
CA MET A 64 3.17 -9.76 8.63
C MET A 64 2.50 -11.12 8.59
N VAL A 65 2.14 -11.56 7.38
CA VAL A 65 1.54 -12.87 7.12
C VAL A 65 2.64 -13.83 6.72
N ARG A 66 3.04 -14.68 7.64
CA ARG A 66 4.03 -15.75 7.43
C ARG A 66 3.34 -17.08 7.18
N LYS A 67 4.02 -18.04 6.55
CA LYS A 67 3.45 -19.38 6.27
C LYS A 67 2.87 -20.07 7.51
N ASN A 68 3.47 -19.87 8.68
CA ASN A 68 3.11 -20.57 9.91
C ASN A 68 2.52 -19.69 11.01
N ALA A 69 2.51 -18.38 10.86
CA ALA A 69 2.08 -17.45 11.89
C ALA A 69 1.68 -16.09 11.32
N LEU A 70 0.89 -15.35 12.09
CA LEU A 70 0.71 -13.91 11.91
C LEU A 70 1.63 -13.18 12.88
N GLN A 71 2.25 -12.11 12.45
CA GLN A 71 3.12 -11.30 13.29
C GLN A 71 2.66 -9.85 13.25
N ILE A 72 2.69 -9.19 14.39
CA ILE A 72 2.40 -7.75 14.50
C ILE A 72 3.72 -7.06 14.83
N GLY A 73 4.02 -5.98 14.14
CA GLY A 73 5.25 -5.21 14.29
C GLY A 73 5.00 -3.70 14.36
N ASP A 74 6.03 -2.98 14.79
CA ASP A 74 6.07 -1.51 14.87
C ASP A 74 6.92 -0.86 13.77
N GLY A 75 7.15 -1.58 12.67
CA GLY A 75 8.03 -1.15 11.58
C GLY A 75 9.53 -1.34 11.83
N LYS A 76 9.92 -1.70 13.06
CA LYS A 76 11.32 -1.95 13.44
C LYS A 76 11.54 -3.36 13.97
N ARG A 77 10.56 -3.89 14.66
CA ARG A 77 10.62 -5.21 15.29
C ARG A 77 9.24 -5.84 15.35
N VAL A 78 9.23 -7.16 15.42
CA VAL A 78 8.01 -7.94 15.71
C VAL A 78 7.71 -7.78 17.19
N THR A 79 6.51 -7.31 17.49
CA THR A 79 6.03 -7.13 18.87
C THR A 79 5.25 -8.35 19.34
N GLU A 80 4.54 -9.01 18.45
CA GLU A 80 3.75 -10.19 18.78
C GLU A 80 3.72 -11.21 17.65
N THR A 81 3.62 -12.50 18.00
CA THR A 81 3.51 -13.60 17.04
C THR A 81 2.32 -14.48 17.42
N ILE A 82 1.42 -14.69 16.46
CA ILE A 82 0.22 -15.50 16.61
C ILE A 82 0.38 -16.75 15.72
N PRO A 83 0.63 -17.92 16.30
CA PRO A 83 0.79 -19.16 15.53
C PRO A 83 -0.54 -19.56 14.87
N LYS A 84 -0.46 -20.30 13.77
CA LYS A 84 -1.64 -20.91 13.13
C LYS A 84 -2.33 -21.91 14.07
N LEU A 85 -3.65 -21.97 13.96
CA LEU A 85 -4.48 -23.03 14.54
C LEU A 85 -4.67 -24.14 13.50
N GLY A 86 -3.77 -25.11 13.49
CA GLY A 86 -3.73 -26.14 12.46
C GLY A 86 -3.35 -25.54 11.09
N GLN A 87 -4.26 -25.59 10.12
CA GLN A 87 -4.01 -25.03 8.78
C GLN A 87 -4.54 -23.59 8.58
N LYS A 88 -5.30 -23.07 9.54
CA LYS A 88 -5.90 -21.73 9.45
C LYS A 88 -5.21 -20.74 10.37
N TYR A 89 -5.20 -19.48 9.97
CA TYR A 89 -4.76 -18.39 10.82
C TYR A 89 -5.82 -18.07 11.89
N ASP A 90 -5.37 -17.63 13.06
CA ASP A 90 -6.25 -17.16 14.13
C ASP A 90 -6.59 -15.67 13.93
N TYR A 91 -7.53 -15.43 13.00
CA TYR A 91 -7.99 -14.07 12.68
C TYR A 91 -8.66 -13.39 13.89
N LYS A 92 -9.32 -14.17 14.75
CA LYS A 92 -9.98 -13.65 15.95
C LYS A 92 -8.96 -13.05 16.91
N LYS A 93 -7.91 -13.79 17.18
CA LYS A 93 -6.82 -13.32 18.05
C LYS A 93 -6.08 -12.13 17.43
N LEU A 94 -5.94 -12.11 16.09
CA LEU A 94 -5.38 -10.96 15.39
C LEU A 94 -6.23 -9.70 15.62
N SER A 95 -7.53 -9.76 15.38
CA SER A 95 -8.43 -8.60 15.55
C SER A 95 -8.54 -8.15 17.02
N GLU A 96 -8.50 -9.08 18.01
CA GLU A 96 -8.44 -8.72 19.42
C GLU A 96 -7.16 -7.93 19.77
N LYS A 97 -6.01 -8.36 19.25
CA LYS A 97 -4.73 -7.66 19.48
C LYS A 97 -4.68 -6.30 18.79
N LEU A 98 -5.19 -6.23 17.56
CA LEU A 98 -5.30 -4.98 16.84
C LEU A 98 -6.28 -4.00 17.49
N LEU A 99 -7.33 -4.50 18.13
CA LEU A 99 -8.26 -3.68 18.91
C LEU A 99 -7.56 -3.00 20.10
N LEU A 100 -6.69 -3.72 20.82
CA LEU A 100 -5.89 -3.15 21.90
C LEU A 100 -4.94 -2.05 21.37
N LEU A 101 -4.27 -2.30 20.25
CA LEU A 101 -3.41 -1.30 19.61
C LEU A 101 -4.19 -0.07 19.11
N LYS A 102 -5.43 -0.27 18.65
CA LYS A 102 -6.33 0.81 18.25
C LYS A 102 -6.77 1.65 19.45
N ASP A 103 -7.04 1.04 20.59
CA ASP A 103 -7.39 1.76 21.84
C ASP A 103 -6.24 2.65 22.32
N GLU A 104 -4.99 2.18 22.18
CA GLU A 104 -3.80 2.97 22.49
C GLU A 104 -3.52 4.08 21.48
N ASN A 105 -3.94 3.89 20.22
CA ASN A 105 -3.66 4.77 19.09
C ASN A 105 -4.95 5.11 18.32
N LYS A 106 -5.88 5.79 18.95
CA LYS A 106 -7.24 6.05 18.43
C LYS A 106 -7.25 6.79 17.08
N ASP A 107 -6.30 7.68 16.86
CA ASP A 107 -6.19 8.49 15.65
C ASP A 107 -5.51 7.76 14.49
N LYS A 108 -4.98 6.54 14.73
CA LYS A 108 -4.31 5.75 13.70
C LYS A 108 -5.34 5.04 12.83
N GLU A 109 -5.36 5.30 11.53
CA GLU A 109 -6.30 4.71 10.57
C GLU A 109 -5.63 3.78 9.56
N ASP A 110 -4.32 3.89 9.42
CA ASP A 110 -3.54 3.13 8.47
C ASP A 110 -2.79 1.95 9.12
N VAL A 111 -2.68 0.87 8.37
CA VAL A 111 -1.94 -0.34 8.73
C VAL A 111 -1.31 -0.94 7.47
N ALA A 112 -0.10 -1.47 7.58
CA ALA A 112 0.55 -2.20 6.52
C ALA A 112 0.37 -3.71 6.71
N VAL A 113 -0.11 -4.41 5.70
CA VAL A 113 -0.17 -5.87 5.66
C VAL A 113 0.92 -6.37 4.72
N LEU A 114 1.92 -7.03 5.30
CA LEU A 114 3.07 -7.55 4.58
C LEU A 114 2.93 -9.07 4.46
N MET A 115 3.10 -9.61 3.27
CA MET A 115 2.86 -11.03 3.00
C MET A 115 4.10 -11.72 2.47
N GLU A 116 4.33 -12.95 2.92
CA GLU A 116 5.29 -13.84 2.28
C GLU A 116 4.78 -14.28 0.89
N PRO A 117 5.68 -14.58 -0.05
CA PRO A 117 5.31 -15.29 -1.27
C PRO A 117 4.57 -16.60 -0.94
N ASP A 118 3.65 -17.02 -1.80
CA ASP A 118 2.88 -18.26 -1.69
C ASP A 118 1.80 -18.30 -0.58
N ILE A 119 1.38 -17.15 -0.06
CA ILE A 119 0.18 -17.07 0.78
C ILE A 119 -1.06 -17.17 -0.10
N ASP A 120 -1.98 -18.07 0.24
CA ASP A 120 -3.23 -18.25 -0.48
C ASP A 120 -4.15 -17.03 -0.37
N TYR A 121 -4.89 -16.77 -1.43
CA TYR A 121 -5.77 -15.59 -1.54
C TYR A 121 -6.85 -15.56 -0.44
N GLU A 122 -7.40 -16.71 -0.05
CA GLU A 122 -8.39 -16.79 1.03
C GLU A 122 -7.82 -16.28 2.36
N SER A 123 -6.58 -16.65 2.66
CA SER A 123 -5.87 -16.15 3.84
C SER A 123 -5.62 -14.65 3.81
N VAL A 124 -5.30 -14.11 2.62
CA VAL A 124 -5.14 -12.66 2.43
C VAL A 124 -6.44 -11.93 2.78
N ILE A 125 -7.55 -12.37 2.23
CA ILE A 125 -8.87 -11.77 2.51
C ILE A 125 -9.21 -11.87 4.00
N GLY A 126 -8.99 -13.04 4.61
CA GLY A 126 -9.26 -13.23 6.04
C GLY A 126 -8.45 -12.29 6.94
N VAL A 127 -7.18 -12.06 6.62
CA VAL A 127 -6.34 -11.09 7.33
C VAL A 127 -6.84 -9.67 7.10
N MET A 128 -7.17 -9.29 5.85
CA MET A 128 -7.68 -7.96 5.54
C MET A 128 -8.99 -7.64 6.27
N ASP A 129 -9.89 -8.61 6.37
CA ASP A 129 -11.14 -8.45 7.12
C ASP A 129 -10.87 -8.28 8.62
N ALA A 130 -9.98 -9.10 9.19
CA ALA A 130 -9.61 -9.03 10.59
C ALA A 130 -8.87 -7.72 10.97
N VAL A 131 -8.16 -7.12 10.01
CA VAL A 131 -7.46 -5.85 10.18
C VAL A 131 -8.42 -4.66 10.10
N LYS A 132 -9.44 -4.75 9.27
CA LYS A 132 -10.42 -3.66 9.08
C LYS A 132 -11.48 -3.59 10.16
N VAL A 133 -11.93 -4.76 10.64
CA VAL A 133 -13.09 -4.85 11.54
C VAL A 133 -12.83 -5.87 12.63
N ALA A 134 -13.06 -5.46 13.88
CA ALA A 134 -13.13 -6.38 15.01
C ALA A 134 -14.58 -6.66 15.38
N GLU A 135 -14.88 -7.90 15.72
CA GLU A 135 -16.17 -8.33 16.25
C GLU A 135 -16.07 -8.50 17.77
N ILE A 136 -16.83 -7.68 18.50
CA ILE A 136 -16.86 -7.71 19.96
C ILE A 136 -18.15 -8.41 20.41
N TYR A 137 -18.00 -9.52 21.12
CA TYR A 137 -19.12 -10.24 21.70
C TYR A 137 -19.39 -9.71 23.12
N LYS A 138 -20.53 -9.04 23.32
CA LYS A 138 -20.99 -8.62 24.65
C LYS A 138 -21.93 -9.65 25.24
N PRO A 139 -21.86 -9.91 26.56
CA PRO A 139 -22.78 -10.84 27.22
C PRO A 139 -24.22 -10.33 27.05
N GLY A 140 -25.11 -11.20 26.53
CA GLY A 140 -26.52 -10.89 26.31
C GLY A 140 -26.91 -10.38 24.93
N GLN A 141 -25.98 -10.28 23.99
CA GLN A 141 -26.25 -9.96 22.59
C GLN A 141 -26.12 -11.19 21.68
N GLU A 142 -27.11 -11.40 20.81
CA GLU A 142 -27.06 -12.50 19.81
C GLU A 142 -26.10 -12.18 18.63
N LYS A 143 -25.78 -10.90 18.40
CA LYS A 143 -24.90 -10.46 17.31
C LYS A 143 -23.71 -9.68 17.87
N PRO A 144 -22.51 -9.91 17.34
CA PRO A 144 -21.34 -9.13 17.73
C PRO A 144 -21.46 -7.67 17.28
N ASP A 145 -20.99 -6.76 18.12
CA ASP A 145 -20.75 -5.38 17.72
C ASP A 145 -19.55 -5.32 16.78
N ARG A 146 -19.69 -4.68 15.63
CA ARG A 146 -18.60 -4.49 14.68
C ARG A 146 -17.94 -3.13 14.89
N VAL A 147 -16.66 -3.17 15.21
CA VAL A 147 -15.83 -1.97 15.39
C VAL A 147 -14.83 -1.87 14.26
N THR A 148 -14.83 -0.74 13.56
CA THR A 148 -13.84 -0.45 12.53
C THR A 148 -12.49 -0.18 13.20
N LEU A 149 -11.46 -0.92 12.78
CA LEU A 149 -10.09 -0.78 13.29
C LEU A 149 -9.28 0.15 12.38
N PHE A 150 -8.78 -0.39 11.28
CA PHE A 150 -7.91 0.32 10.34
C PHE A 150 -8.52 0.29 8.93
N PRO A 151 -9.23 1.36 8.53
CA PRO A 151 -9.87 1.40 7.20
C PRO A 151 -8.85 1.51 6.05
N GLN A 152 -7.68 2.11 6.31
CA GLN A 152 -6.64 2.32 5.31
C GLN A 152 -5.60 1.20 5.39
N VAL A 153 -5.74 0.20 4.53
CA VAL A 153 -4.83 -0.95 4.47
C VAL A 153 -3.92 -0.83 3.26
N SER A 154 -2.61 -0.80 3.49
CA SER A 154 -1.59 -0.96 2.45
C SER A 154 -1.09 -2.39 2.42
N ILE A 155 -0.76 -2.89 1.24
CA ILE A 155 -0.29 -4.26 1.02
C ILE A 155 1.13 -4.20 0.46
N GLY A 156 2.01 -5.06 0.97
CA GLY A 156 3.38 -5.19 0.51
C GLY A 156 3.94 -6.59 0.74
N ASP A 157 5.18 -6.77 0.30
CA ASP A 157 5.91 -8.02 0.50
C ASP A 157 6.57 -8.02 1.88
N ALA A 158 6.51 -9.17 2.55
CA ALA A 158 7.20 -9.35 3.83
C ALA A 158 8.72 -9.49 3.61
N PRO A 159 9.54 -8.86 4.44
CA PRO A 159 10.99 -8.95 4.35
C PRO A 159 11.52 -10.34 4.74
#